data_bb933105a88ebffe7fe3632998bea5de
#
_entry.id   bb933105a88ebffe7fe3632998bea5de
#
_cell.length_a   1.000
_cell.length_b   1.000
_cell.length_c   1.000
_cell.angle_alpha   90.00
_cell.angle_beta   90.00
_cell.angle_gamma   90.00
#
_symmetry.space_group_name_H-M   'P 1'
#
loop_
_entity.id
_entity.type
_entity.pdbx_description
1 polymer ?
#
loop_
_entity_poly.entity_id
_entity_poly.type
_entity_poly.pdbx_seq_one_letter_code
_entity_poly.pdbx_strand_id
1 'polypeptide(L)'
;FTPVFGLAAEGNVYFNDHCKHCMPQSKTLARYMNVGLIGTVNLSNWFAGYKGEPRLFEVVPVFGFGWGHTFGTDVNYNVLTSKAGIDFTFNLGKAKAWQVYVEPSMNWSLNGNGYEGVAYDINKSAFQLNAGIVYKFKNSNGSHNFTIAQLRDQNEIDGLNSQINSLRGDLNDKDAQLSAKDKQIKDLQNALDECNKKPKYVKPATATNLQPTVLFRQGKA
;
A
#
# COMPACT_ATOMS: atom_id res chain seq x y z
N PHE A 1 -9.03 -10.92 -3.16
CA PHE A 1 -10.16 -10.97 -4.06
C PHE A 1 -10.80 -9.58 -4.23
N THR A 2 -12.08 -9.37 -3.92
CA THR A 2 -12.76 -8.09 -4.11
C THR A 2 -13.52 -7.69 -2.82
N PRO A 3 -14.03 -6.46 -2.70
CA PRO A 3 -14.91 -6.10 -1.57
C PRO A 3 -16.22 -6.90 -1.48
N VAL A 4 -16.56 -7.65 -2.54
CA VAL A 4 -17.79 -8.47 -2.63
C VAL A 4 -17.47 -9.94 -2.42
N PHE A 5 -16.43 -10.46 -3.08
CA PHE A 5 -16.08 -11.88 -3.05
C PHE A 5 -14.82 -12.12 -2.25
N GLY A 6 -14.87 -13.04 -1.31
CA GLY A 6 -13.74 -13.46 -0.49
C GLY A 6 -13.54 -14.98 -0.52
N LEU A 7 -12.37 -15.40 -0.07
CA LEU A 7 -12.01 -16.80 0.20
C LEU A 7 -11.32 -16.87 1.54
N ALA A 8 -11.71 -17.83 2.37
CA ALA A 8 -11.13 -18.06 3.68
C ALA A 8 -10.77 -19.55 3.85
N ALA A 9 -9.73 -19.82 4.63
CA ALA A 9 -9.48 -21.14 5.16
C ALA A 9 -9.99 -21.20 6.60
N GLU A 10 -10.70 -22.25 6.95
CA GLU A 10 -11.25 -22.48 8.29
C GLU A 10 -10.70 -23.78 8.86
N GLY A 11 -10.34 -23.75 10.15
CA GLY A 11 -9.98 -24.92 10.89
C GLY A 11 -10.76 -25.01 12.20
N ASN A 12 -11.44 -26.13 12.44
CA ASN A 12 -12.17 -26.41 13.66
C ASN A 12 -11.59 -27.63 14.37
N VAL A 13 -11.45 -27.56 15.68
CA VAL A 13 -11.01 -28.67 16.52
C VAL A 13 -12.01 -28.82 17.67
N TYR A 14 -12.52 -30.03 17.83
CA TYR A 14 -13.39 -30.41 18.95
C TYR A 14 -12.58 -31.20 19.95
N PHE A 15 -12.46 -30.65 21.15
CA PHE A 15 -11.72 -31.30 22.22
C PHE A 15 -12.57 -32.37 22.90
N ASN A 16 -11.88 -33.31 23.54
CA ASN A 16 -12.53 -34.39 24.25
C ASN A 16 -13.11 -33.85 25.58
N ASP A 17 -14.44 -33.80 25.68
CA ASP A 17 -15.18 -33.29 26.82
C ASP A 17 -15.69 -34.40 27.77
N HIS A 18 -15.27 -35.64 27.54
CA HIS A 18 -15.72 -36.86 28.26
C HIS A 18 -17.27 -37.10 28.16
N CYS A 19 -17.92 -36.46 27.25
CA CYS A 19 -19.34 -36.74 26.99
C CYS A 19 -19.53 -38.13 26.38
N LYS A 20 -20.01 -39.08 27.17
CA LYS A 20 -20.18 -40.47 26.77
C LYS A 20 -21.20 -40.72 25.67
N HIS A 21 -22.11 -39.76 25.45
CA HIS A 21 -23.24 -39.89 24.52
C HIS A 21 -23.14 -39.01 23.30
N CYS A 22 -22.16 -38.11 23.25
CA CYS A 22 -22.14 -37.06 22.20
C CYS A 22 -21.36 -37.47 20.93
N MET A 23 -20.34 -38.27 21.09
CA MET A 23 -19.47 -38.80 19.99
C MET A 23 -18.71 -40.03 20.47
N PRO A 24 -18.10 -40.83 19.57
CA PRO A 24 -17.19 -41.90 19.97
C PRO A 24 -16.09 -41.34 20.88
N GLN A 25 -15.81 -42.06 21.96
CA GLN A 25 -14.77 -41.65 22.88
C GLN A 25 -13.39 -41.70 22.20
N SER A 26 -12.58 -40.71 22.48
CA SER A 26 -11.19 -40.63 21.99
C SER A 26 -10.22 -40.68 23.16
N LYS A 27 -9.07 -41.31 22.95
CA LYS A 27 -7.93 -41.27 23.89
C LYS A 27 -7.04 -40.03 23.65
N THR A 28 -7.28 -39.31 22.55
CA THR A 28 -6.53 -38.12 22.18
C THR A 28 -7.21 -36.86 22.72
N LEU A 29 -6.44 -35.77 22.83
CA LEU A 29 -6.97 -34.47 23.27
C LEU A 29 -8.06 -33.96 22.32
N ALA A 30 -7.87 -34.11 21.01
CA ALA A 30 -8.86 -33.76 20.00
C ALA A 30 -9.71 -34.99 19.68
N ARG A 31 -11.04 -34.79 19.63
CA ARG A 31 -12.02 -35.81 19.24
C ARG A 31 -12.30 -35.78 17.74
N TYR A 32 -12.35 -34.57 17.19
CA TYR A 32 -12.63 -34.32 15.78
C TYR A 32 -11.91 -33.07 15.33
N MET A 33 -11.42 -33.07 14.11
CA MET A 33 -10.90 -31.86 13.45
C MET A 33 -11.52 -31.72 12.07
N ASN A 34 -11.66 -30.49 11.62
CA ASN A 34 -12.10 -30.16 10.26
C ASN A 34 -11.27 -29.01 9.70
N VAL A 35 -10.86 -29.13 8.45
CA VAL A 35 -10.18 -28.07 7.72
C VAL A 35 -10.90 -27.88 6.39
N GLY A 36 -11.23 -26.64 6.04
CA GLY A 36 -11.99 -26.34 4.84
C GLY A 36 -11.61 -25.03 4.17
N LEU A 37 -12.08 -24.88 2.95
CA LEU A 37 -12.05 -23.64 2.18
C LEU A 37 -13.48 -23.11 2.06
N ILE A 38 -13.65 -21.84 2.35
CA ILE A 38 -14.94 -21.15 2.42
C ILE A 38 -14.92 -19.97 1.47
N GLY A 39 -15.87 -19.94 0.53
CA GLY A 39 -16.20 -18.76 -0.25
C GLY A 39 -17.15 -17.85 0.50
N THR A 40 -16.96 -16.57 0.43
CA THR A 40 -17.78 -15.55 1.08
C THR A 40 -18.30 -14.54 0.07
N VAL A 41 -19.53 -14.07 0.24
CA VAL A 41 -20.14 -13.05 -0.61
C VAL A 41 -20.72 -11.94 0.26
N ASN A 42 -20.12 -10.75 0.21
CA ASN A 42 -20.66 -9.61 0.95
C ASN A 42 -21.89 -9.02 0.23
N LEU A 43 -23.09 -9.41 0.66
CA LEU A 43 -24.34 -8.94 0.08
C LEU A 43 -24.54 -7.44 0.24
N SER A 44 -24.09 -6.88 1.37
CA SER A 44 -24.19 -5.44 1.62
C SER A 44 -23.42 -4.63 0.59
N ASN A 45 -22.26 -5.12 0.15
CA ASN A 45 -21.45 -4.49 -0.90
C ASN A 45 -21.95 -4.83 -2.30
N TRP A 46 -22.51 -6.04 -2.49
CA TRP A 46 -23.05 -6.43 -3.78
C TRP A 46 -24.22 -5.54 -4.20
N PHE A 47 -25.22 -5.40 -3.32
CA PHE A 47 -26.44 -4.65 -3.66
C PHE A 47 -26.28 -3.13 -3.53
N ALA A 48 -25.52 -2.66 -2.56
CA ALA A 48 -25.40 -1.23 -2.28
C ALA A 48 -24.05 -0.60 -2.71
N GLY A 49 -23.23 -1.36 -3.44
CA GLY A 49 -21.87 -0.94 -3.86
C GLY A 49 -20.89 -0.78 -2.70
N TYR A 50 -19.61 -0.86 -2.96
CA TYR A 50 -18.58 -0.59 -1.96
C TYR A 50 -18.21 0.91 -1.98
N LYS A 51 -18.19 1.56 -0.80
CA LYS A 51 -17.99 3.01 -0.66
C LYS A 51 -16.53 3.42 -0.38
N GLY A 52 -15.58 2.46 -0.49
CA GLY A 52 -14.17 2.68 -0.14
C GLY A 52 -13.82 2.32 1.29
N GLU A 53 -14.82 2.09 2.13
CA GLU A 53 -14.69 1.61 3.51
C GLU A 53 -15.81 0.61 3.86
N PRO A 54 -15.58 -0.34 4.77
CA PRO A 54 -16.61 -1.26 5.25
C PRO A 54 -17.73 -0.52 5.97
N ARG A 55 -18.96 -1.02 5.81
CA ARG A 55 -20.09 -0.52 6.58
C ARG A 55 -19.97 -0.93 8.05
N LEU A 56 -20.72 -0.26 8.91
CA LEU A 56 -20.81 -0.66 10.32
C LEU A 56 -21.33 -2.09 10.45
N PHE A 57 -22.36 -2.43 9.67
CA PHE A 57 -22.99 -3.75 9.65
C PHE A 57 -23.00 -4.30 8.21
N GLU A 58 -22.61 -5.57 8.07
CA GLU A 58 -22.61 -6.26 6.79
C GLU A 58 -23.15 -7.68 6.95
N VAL A 59 -23.79 -8.17 5.90
CA VAL A 59 -24.33 -9.54 5.81
C VAL A 59 -23.52 -10.29 4.76
N VAL A 60 -22.90 -11.39 5.17
CA VAL A 60 -21.94 -12.13 4.35
C VAL A 60 -22.28 -13.62 4.37
N PRO A 61 -23.11 -14.14 3.44
CA PRO A 61 -23.24 -15.58 3.23
C PRO A 61 -21.88 -16.26 3.01
N VAL A 62 -21.76 -17.43 3.59
CA VAL A 62 -20.57 -18.28 3.53
C VAL A 62 -20.96 -19.67 3.03
N PHE A 63 -20.14 -20.23 2.15
CA PHE A 63 -20.32 -21.59 1.68
C PHE A 63 -18.95 -22.22 1.41
N GLY A 64 -18.77 -23.45 1.83
CA GLY A 64 -17.48 -24.11 1.68
C GLY A 64 -17.52 -25.62 1.76
N PHE A 65 -16.38 -26.19 1.44
CA PHE A 65 -16.09 -27.62 1.56
C PHE A 65 -14.84 -27.83 2.40
N GLY A 66 -14.83 -28.93 3.11
CA GLY A 66 -13.73 -29.28 4.00
C GLY A 66 -13.51 -30.79 4.10
N TRP A 67 -12.44 -31.11 4.81
CA TRP A 67 -12.10 -32.45 5.21
C TRP A 67 -12.11 -32.54 6.73
N GLY A 68 -12.86 -33.48 7.25
CA GLY A 68 -12.95 -33.79 8.67
C GLY A 68 -12.30 -35.12 8.99
N HIS A 69 -11.72 -35.21 10.19
CA HIS A 69 -11.17 -36.44 10.73
C HIS A 69 -11.66 -36.66 12.15
N THR A 70 -12.19 -37.88 12.42
CA THR A 70 -12.62 -38.30 13.74
C THR A 70 -11.56 -39.17 14.37
N PHE A 71 -11.10 -38.79 15.56
CA PHE A 71 -10.13 -39.54 16.38
C PHE A 71 -10.91 -40.40 17.41
N GLY A 72 -11.45 -41.51 16.98
CA GLY A 72 -12.17 -42.43 17.87
C GLY A 72 -11.29 -43.54 18.43
N THR A 73 -11.67 -44.13 19.56
CA THR A 73 -10.99 -45.29 20.13
C THR A 73 -11.18 -46.51 19.26
N ASP A 74 -12.41 -46.70 18.75
CA ASP A 74 -12.79 -47.88 17.98
C ASP A 74 -13.04 -47.54 16.49
N VAL A 75 -13.18 -46.26 16.15
CA VAL A 75 -13.51 -45.84 14.79
C VAL A 75 -12.76 -44.53 14.44
N ASN A 76 -11.75 -44.69 13.59
CA ASN A 76 -11.08 -43.56 12.94
C ASN A 76 -11.58 -43.45 11.50
N TYR A 77 -12.14 -42.34 11.11
CA TYR A 77 -12.59 -42.15 9.73
C TYR A 77 -12.43 -40.69 9.25
N ASN A 78 -12.28 -40.58 7.95
CA ASN A 78 -12.24 -39.32 7.25
C ASN A 78 -13.63 -39.03 6.66
N VAL A 79 -13.98 -37.77 6.61
CA VAL A 79 -15.25 -37.32 6.05
C VAL A 79 -15.05 -36.06 5.22
N LEU A 80 -15.71 -36.04 4.04
CA LEU A 80 -15.87 -34.80 3.29
C LEU A 80 -16.99 -34.00 3.93
N THR A 81 -16.74 -32.72 4.21
CA THR A 81 -17.69 -31.84 4.86
C THR A 81 -18.10 -30.69 3.95
N SER A 82 -19.29 -30.16 4.16
CA SER A 82 -19.73 -28.92 3.57
C SER A 82 -20.35 -28.03 4.64
N LYS A 83 -20.18 -26.73 4.49
CA LYS A 83 -20.73 -25.71 5.38
C LYS A 83 -21.47 -24.67 4.56
N ALA A 84 -22.64 -24.26 5.04
CA ALA A 84 -23.35 -23.09 4.55
C ALA A 84 -23.86 -22.27 5.73
N GLY A 85 -23.64 -20.97 5.71
CA GLY A 85 -24.00 -20.08 6.82
C GLY A 85 -24.11 -18.63 6.38
N ILE A 86 -24.35 -17.77 7.35
CA ILE A 86 -24.43 -16.32 7.13
C ILE A 86 -23.66 -15.64 8.26
N ASP A 87 -22.64 -14.87 7.92
CA ASP A 87 -21.96 -13.99 8.85
C ASP A 87 -22.69 -12.66 8.97
N PHE A 88 -23.10 -12.33 10.17
CA PHE A 88 -23.53 -10.99 10.56
C PHE A 88 -22.35 -10.29 11.19
N THR A 89 -21.76 -9.33 10.46
CA THR A 89 -20.50 -8.72 10.83
C THR A 89 -20.66 -7.25 11.23
N PHE A 90 -19.96 -6.85 12.30
CA PHE A 90 -19.94 -5.50 12.83
C PHE A 90 -18.51 -4.97 12.77
N ASN A 91 -18.26 -3.97 11.91
CA ASN A 91 -16.95 -3.34 11.74
C ASN A 91 -16.77 -2.20 12.73
N LEU A 92 -15.76 -2.30 13.59
CA LEU A 92 -15.54 -1.41 14.73
C LEU A 92 -14.35 -0.46 14.50
N GLY A 93 -14.43 0.70 15.16
CA GLY A 93 -13.39 1.72 15.13
C GLY A 93 -13.38 2.57 13.86
N LYS A 94 -12.65 3.67 13.88
CA LYS A 94 -12.54 4.59 12.73
C LYS A 94 -11.89 3.94 11.52
N ALA A 95 -10.85 3.14 11.74
CA ALA A 95 -10.13 2.44 10.67
C ALA A 95 -10.82 1.14 10.20
N LYS A 96 -11.92 0.71 10.86
CA LYS A 96 -12.62 -0.55 10.58
C LYS A 96 -11.68 -1.78 10.57
N ALA A 97 -10.60 -1.72 11.36
CA ALA A 97 -9.61 -2.79 11.49
C ALA A 97 -10.13 -3.98 12.30
N TRP A 98 -11.02 -3.73 13.24
CA TRP A 98 -11.64 -4.73 14.08
C TRP A 98 -13.04 -5.05 13.60
N GLN A 99 -13.37 -6.33 13.65
CA GLN A 99 -14.70 -6.82 13.27
C GLN A 99 -15.13 -7.86 14.29
N VAL A 100 -16.38 -7.77 14.71
CA VAL A 100 -17.07 -8.81 15.47
C VAL A 100 -18.07 -9.47 14.56
N TYR A 101 -18.21 -10.79 14.65
CA TYR A 101 -19.17 -11.52 13.83
C TYR A 101 -19.96 -12.55 14.65
N VAL A 102 -21.14 -12.85 14.16
CA VAL A 102 -21.98 -13.98 14.59
C VAL A 102 -22.41 -14.73 13.35
N GLU A 103 -22.14 -16.04 13.32
CA GLU A 103 -22.38 -16.92 12.17
C GLU A 103 -23.23 -18.12 12.57
N PRO A 104 -24.54 -18.10 12.36
CA PRO A 104 -25.34 -19.32 12.26
C PRO A 104 -24.98 -20.07 10.98
N SER A 105 -24.68 -21.35 11.10
CA SER A 105 -24.30 -22.21 9.95
C SER A 105 -24.80 -23.64 10.12
N MET A 106 -25.01 -24.29 8.98
CA MET A 106 -25.27 -25.73 8.89
C MET A 106 -24.02 -26.40 8.31
N ASN A 107 -23.61 -27.47 8.96
CA ASN A 107 -22.50 -28.29 8.54
C ASN A 107 -22.99 -29.70 8.21
N TRP A 108 -22.60 -30.21 7.04
CA TRP A 108 -22.95 -31.54 6.56
C TRP A 108 -21.72 -32.42 6.50
N SER A 109 -21.87 -33.66 6.94
CA SER A 109 -20.96 -34.74 6.59
C SER A 109 -21.48 -35.37 5.30
N LEU A 110 -20.74 -35.23 4.20
CA LEU A 110 -21.20 -35.63 2.88
C LEU A 110 -20.97 -37.10 2.57
N ASN A 111 -20.00 -37.71 3.24
CA ASN A 111 -19.65 -39.13 3.12
C ASN A 111 -19.20 -39.64 4.50
N GLY A 112 -18.74 -40.87 4.58
CA GLY A 112 -18.19 -41.46 5.80
C GLY A 112 -18.90 -42.75 6.17
N ASN A 113 -18.84 -43.14 7.45
CA ASN A 113 -19.42 -44.39 7.90
C ASN A 113 -20.94 -44.43 7.68
N GLY A 114 -21.42 -45.41 6.91
CA GLY A 114 -22.83 -45.60 6.58
C GLY A 114 -23.35 -44.82 5.38
N TYR A 115 -22.45 -44.27 4.54
CA TYR A 115 -22.80 -43.67 3.25
C TYR A 115 -22.39 -44.56 2.09
N GLU A 116 -23.25 -44.68 1.09
CA GLU A 116 -22.93 -45.29 -0.21
C GLU A 116 -22.36 -44.31 -1.23
N GLY A 117 -22.08 -43.08 -0.83
CA GLY A 117 -21.58 -42.03 -1.71
C GLY A 117 -21.54 -40.66 -1.05
N VAL A 118 -21.48 -39.62 -1.86
CA VAL A 118 -21.52 -38.20 -1.41
C VAL A 118 -22.94 -37.69 -1.53
N ALA A 119 -23.54 -37.29 -0.41
CA ALA A 119 -24.91 -36.76 -0.39
C ALA A 119 -25.12 -35.73 0.72
N TYR A 120 -26.03 -34.79 0.48
CA TYR A 120 -26.54 -33.88 1.49
C TYR A 120 -27.73 -34.52 2.21
N ASP A 121 -27.50 -34.96 3.44
CA ASP A 121 -28.56 -35.53 4.30
C ASP A 121 -28.74 -34.61 5.51
N ILE A 122 -29.97 -34.09 5.67
CA ILE A 122 -30.28 -33.20 6.79
C ILE A 122 -30.16 -33.91 8.14
N ASN A 123 -30.39 -35.22 8.19
CA ASN A 123 -30.25 -36.02 9.44
C ASN A 123 -28.76 -36.20 9.82
N LYS A 124 -27.86 -35.94 8.90
CA LYS A 124 -26.39 -35.99 9.09
C LYS A 124 -25.78 -34.59 9.04
N SER A 125 -26.57 -33.59 9.35
CA SER A 125 -26.15 -32.21 9.49
C SER A 125 -26.11 -31.77 10.95
N ALA A 126 -25.30 -30.76 11.22
CA ALA A 126 -25.22 -30.11 12.53
C ALA A 126 -25.41 -28.59 12.38
N PHE A 127 -26.31 -28.05 13.17
CA PHE A 127 -26.41 -26.60 13.32
C PHE A 127 -25.30 -26.11 14.23
N GLN A 128 -24.59 -25.06 13.81
CA GLN A 128 -23.51 -24.43 14.56
C GLN A 128 -23.74 -22.94 14.64
N LEU A 129 -23.52 -22.37 15.82
CA LEU A 129 -23.51 -20.91 16.03
C LEU A 129 -22.09 -20.51 16.43
N ASN A 130 -21.42 -19.77 15.56
CA ASN A 130 -20.11 -19.22 15.83
C ASN A 130 -20.22 -17.75 16.19
N ALA A 131 -19.33 -17.27 17.05
CA ALA A 131 -19.12 -15.86 17.30
C ALA A 131 -17.63 -15.61 17.51
N GLY A 132 -17.15 -14.49 17.02
CA GLY A 132 -15.71 -14.21 17.12
C GLY A 132 -15.35 -12.78 16.80
N ILE A 133 -14.06 -12.54 16.92
CA ILE A 133 -13.42 -11.24 16.64
C ILE A 133 -12.38 -11.45 15.54
N VAL A 134 -12.39 -10.58 14.55
CA VAL A 134 -11.44 -10.58 13.44
C VAL A 134 -10.65 -9.29 13.49
N TYR A 135 -9.34 -9.40 13.30
CA TYR A 135 -8.45 -8.27 13.07
C TYR A 135 -7.99 -8.27 11.61
N LYS A 136 -8.24 -7.18 10.90
CA LYS A 136 -7.82 -6.99 9.51
C LYS A 136 -6.41 -6.41 9.51
N PHE A 137 -5.44 -7.17 9.03
CA PHE A 137 -4.08 -6.69 8.87
C PHE A 137 -4.01 -5.62 7.76
N LYS A 138 -3.04 -4.70 7.88
CA LYS A 138 -2.80 -3.72 6.83
C LYS A 138 -2.42 -4.43 5.52
N ASN A 139 -3.09 -4.07 4.44
CA ASN A 139 -2.75 -4.54 3.11
C ASN A 139 -1.52 -3.80 2.55
N SER A 140 -1.11 -4.11 1.31
CA SER A 140 0.03 -3.45 0.65
C SER A 140 -0.11 -1.93 0.50
N ASN A 141 -1.32 -1.39 0.56
CA ASN A 141 -1.59 0.05 0.51
C ASN A 141 -1.49 0.73 1.89
N GLY A 142 -1.18 -0.02 2.94
CA GLY A 142 -1.11 0.48 4.30
C GLY A 142 -2.46 0.71 4.97
N SER A 143 -3.58 0.37 4.33
CA SER A 143 -4.93 0.41 4.89
C SER A 143 -5.39 -0.98 5.32
N HIS A 144 -6.36 -1.06 6.24
CA HIS A 144 -6.92 -2.32 6.71
C HIS A 144 -8.02 -2.89 5.78
N ASN A 145 -8.46 -2.11 4.79
CA ASN A 145 -9.60 -2.43 3.93
C ASN A 145 -9.26 -2.14 2.48
N PHE A 146 -10.10 -2.60 1.57
CA PHE A 146 -10.01 -2.22 0.16
C PHE A 146 -10.25 -0.72 0.00
N THR A 147 -9.45 -0.08 -0.85
CA THR A 147 -9.61 1.32 -1.21
C THR A 147 -10.05 1.43 -2.67
N ILE A 148 -10.91 2.39 -2.94
CA ILE A 148 -11.26 2.72 -4.32
C ILE A 148 -10.08 3.49 -4.90
N ALA A 149 -9.45 2.93 -5.93
CA ALA A 149 -8.42 3.64 -6.67
C ALA A 149 -9.07 4.84 -7.38
N GLN A 150 -8.67 6.05 -7.02
CA GLN A 150 -9.01 7.22 -7.80
C GLN A 150 -8.15 7.19 -9.07
N LEU A 151 -8.81 7.12 -10.22
CA LEU A 151 -8.14 7.41 -11.49
C LEU A 151 -7.57 8.83 -11.38
N ARG A 152 -6.27 8.99 -11.60
CA ARG A 152 -5.67 10.31 -11.74
C ARG A 152 -6.39 11.04 -12.88
N ASP A 153 -6.79 12.26 -12.60
CA ASP A 153 -7.40 13.11 -13.63
C ASP A 153 -6.36 13.31 -14.75
N GLN A 154 -6.72 12.90 -15.97
CA GLN A 154 -5.82 13.02 -17.13
C GLN A 154 -5.47 14.49 -17.37
N ASN A 155 -6.38 15.43 -17.08
CA ASN A 155 -6.12 16.85 -17.18
C ASN A 155 -5.04 17.32 -16.20
N GLU A 156 -5.00 16.77 -14.99
CA GLU A 156 -3.93 17.06 -14.02
C GLU A 156 -2.57 16.53 -14.52
N ILE A 157 -2.55 15.32 -15.08
CA ILE A 157 -1.33 14.74 -15.66
C ILE A 157 -0.83 15.58 -16.83
N ASP A 158 -1.71 15.98 -17.72
CA ASP A 158 -1.38 16.81 -18.88
C ASP A 158 -0.92 18.20 -18.45
N GLY A 159 -1.56 18.79 -17.43
CA GLY A 159 -1.15 20.04 -16.82
C GLY A 159 0.26 19.97 -16.22
N LEU A 160 0.56 18.93 -15.46
CA LEU A 160 1.89 18.70 -14.88
C LEU A 160 2.95 18.46 -15.97
N ASN A 161 2.63 17.70 -17.00
CA ASN A 161 3.54 17.46 -18.13
C ASN A 161 3.83 18.76 -18.89
N SER A 162 2.84 19.61 -19.06
CA SER A 162 3.01 20.94 -19.66
C SER A 162 3.94 21.82 -18.83
N GLN A 163 3.76 21.85 -17.51
CA GLN A 163 4.67 22.57 -16.59
C GLN A 163 6.09 22.03 -16.65
N ILE A 164 6.27 20.73 -16.66
CA ILE A 164 7.59 20.09 -16.79
C ILE A 164 8.27 20.52 -18.10
N ASN A 165 7.54 20.53 -19.20
CA ASN A 165 8.09 20.92 -20.51
C ASN A 165 8.46 22.42 -20.54
N SER A 166 7.65 23.29 -19.95
CA SER A 166 7.96 24.71 -19.80
C SER A 166 9.22 24.93 -18.96
N LEU A 167 9.32 24.27 -17.79
CA LEU A 167 10.49 24.37 -16.92
C LEU A 167 11.76 23.85 -17.60
N ARG A 168 11.67 22.81 -18.42
CA ARG A 168 12.81 22.33 -19.22
C ARG A 168 13.23 23.34 -20.27
N GLY A 169 12.29 24.03 -20.91
CA GLY A 169 12.56 25.13 -21.82
C GLY A 169 13.31 26.26 -21.13
N ASP A 170 12.78 26.72 -19.99
CA ASP A 170 13.40 27.79 -19.19
C ASP A 170 14.80 27.43 -18.72
N LEU A 171 15.03 26.16 -18.38
CA LEU A 171 16.33 25.66 -17.96
C LEU A 171 17.33 25.70 -19.13
N ASN A 172 16.95 25.24 -20.30
CA ASN A 172 17.78 25.32 -21.51
C ASN A 172 18.13 26.77 -21.89
N ASP A 173 17.19 27.70 -21.76
CA ASP A 173 17.42 29.12 -22.01
C ASP A 173 18.39 29.71 -20.98
N LYS A 174 18.29 29.32 -19.72
CA LYS A 174 19.24 29.72 -18.68
C LYS A 174 20.64 29.17 -18.91
N ASP A 175 20.78 27.94 -19.34
CA ASP A 175 22.05 27.32 -19.68
C ASP A 175 22.71 28.04 -20.88
N ALA A 176 21.93 28.39 -21.90
CA ALA A 176 22.42 29.20 -23.02
C ALA A 176 22.91 30.58 -22.58
N GLN A 177 22.12 31.26 -21.69
CA GLN A 177 22.51 32.55 -21.11
C GLN A 177 23.82 32.44 -20.29
N LEU A 178 23.95 31.38 -19.47
CA LEU A 178 25.17 31.10 -18.69
C LEU A 178 26.35 30.92 -19.62
N SER A 179 26.25 30.09 -20.65
CA SER A 179 27.30 29.85 -21.61
C SER A 179 27.73 31.13 -22.32
N ALA A 180 26.79 32.01 -22.68
CA ALA A 180 27.06 33.31 -23.27
C ALA A 180 27.78 34.25 -22.28
N LYS A 181 27.36 34.24 -21.01
CA LYS A 181 28.03 35.01 -19.95
C LYS A 181 29.44 34.53 -19.66
N ASP A 182 29.65 33.23 -19.61
CA ASP A 182 30.99 32.63 -19.42
C ASP A 182 31.93 33.01 -20.54
N LYS A 183 31.44 33.04 -21.78
CA LYS A 183 32.22 33.52 -22.91
C LYS A 183 32.59 35.01 -22.76
N GLN A 184 31.61 35.85 -22.39
CA GLN A 184 31.87 37.26 -22.13
C GLN A 184 32.90 37.49 -21.02
N ILE A 185 32.81 36.72 -19.92
CA ILE A 185 33.77 36.79 -18.82
C ILE A 185 35.15 36.42 -19.30
N LYS A 186 35.28 35.35 -20.10
CA LYS A 186 36.55 34.90 -20.65
C LYS A 186 37.15 35.95 -21.61
N ASP A 187 36.32 36.55 -22.46
CA ASP A 187 36.76 37.61 -23.38
C ASP A 187 37.22 38.86 -22.62
N LEU A 188 36.51 39.26 -21.58
CA LEU A 188 36.87 40.39 -20.71
C LEU A 188 38.16 40.09 -19.91
N GLN A 189 38.37 38.90 -19.42
CA GLN A 189 39.61 38.49 -18.76
C GLN A 189 40.77 38.55 -19.69
N ASN A 190 40.66 38.04 -20.94
CA ASN A 190 41.70 38.14 -21.95
C ASN A 190 42.03 39.60 -22.29
N ALA A 191 41.02 40.45 -22.46
CA ALA A 191 41.22 41.89 -22.73
C ALA A 191 41.91 42.60 -21.55
N LEU A 192 41.56 42.24 -20.30
CA LEU A 192 42.21 42.79 -19.11
C LEU A 192 43.70 42.35 -19.06
N ASP A 193 43.99 41.09 -19.36
CA ASP A 193 45.36 40.57 -19.38
C ASP A 193 46.18 41.24 -20.47
N GLU A 194 45.61 41.46 -21.65
CA GLU A 194 46.25 42.23 -22.72
C GLU A 194 46.52 43.70 -22.33
N CYS A 195 45.55 44.33 -21.67
CA CYS A 195 45.70 45.68 -21.18
C CYS A 195 46.81 45.78 -20.11
N ASN A 196 46.91 44.79 -19.24
CA ASN A 196 47.97 44.73 -18.21
C ASN A 196 49.34 44.45 -18.78
N LYS A 197 49.47 43.77 -19.94
CA LYS A 197 50.71 43.52 -20.65
C LYS A 197 51.24 44.75 -21.42
N LYS A 198 50.35 45.71 -21.75
CA LYS A 198 50.78 46.98 -22.40
C LYS A 198 51.56 47.80 -21.38
N PRO A 199 52.75 48.29 -21.75
CA PRO A 199 53.52 49.13 -20.85
C PRO A 199 52.69 50.34 -20.42
N LYS A 200 52.59 50.51 -19.12
CA LYS A 200 51.86 51.67 -18.52
C LYS A 200 52.64 52.91 -18.98
N TYR A 201 52.09 53.69 -19.88
CA TYR A 201 52.64 54.99 -20.27
C TYR A 201 52.64 55.88 -19.04
N VAL A 202 53.76 55.92 -18.34
CA VAL A 202 53.90 56.88 -17.26
C VAL A 202 54.13 58.20 -17.97
N LYS A 203 53.08 59.07 -17.96
CA LYS A 203 53.25 60.45 -18.42
C LYS A 203 54.37 61.02 -17.61
N PRO A 204 55.52 61.48 -18.30
CA PRO A 204 56.62 62.06 -17.56
C PRO A 204 56.10 63.20 -16.71
N ALA A 205 56.48 63.24 -15.46
CA ALA A 205 56.09 64.36 -14.60
C ALA A 205 56.61 65.60 -15.30
N THR A 206 55.62 66.46 -15.68
CA THR A 206 55.97 67.78 -16.24
C THR A 206 56.77 68.47 -15.15
N ALA A 207 58.08 68.62 -15.39
CA ALA A 207 58.92 69.40 -14.50
C ALA A 207 58.43 70.83 -14.51
N THR A 208 57.52 71.15 -13.69
CA THR A 208 57.05 72.49 -13.33
C THR A 208 58.06 72.97 -12.30
N ASN A 209 59.07 73.56 -12.74
CA ASN A 209 59.90 74.60 -12.12
C ASN A 209 61.31 74.56 -12.72
N LEU A 210 61.39 74.96 -13.97
CA LEU A 210 62.58 75.66 -14.42
C LEU A 210 62.42 77.12 -14.06
N GLN A 211 62.91 77.50 -12.87
CA GLN A 211 63.07 78.92 -12.61
C GLN A 211 64.17 79.43 -13.60
N PRO A 212 63.88 80.45 -14.38
CA PRO A 212 64.89 81.04 -15.20
C PRO A 212 65.90 81.67 -14.28
N THR A 213 67.16 81.13 -14.30
CA THR A 213 68.28 81.72 -13.64
C THR A 213 68.69 82.97 -14.47
N VAL A 214 68.32 84.14 -13.94
CA VAL A 214 68.80 85.40 -14.52
C VAL A 214 70.21 85.60 -14.07
N LEU A 215 71.21 85.39 -14.98
CA LEU A 215 72.58 85.70 -14.77
C LEU A 215 72.81 87.20 -14.98
N PHE A 216 72.96 87.88 -13.81
CA PHE A 216 73.41 89.28 -13.85
C PHE A 216 74.87 89.30 -14.12
N ARG A 217 75.32 89.89 -15.17
CA ARG A 217 76.70 90.14 -15.50
C ARG A 217 77.17 91.27 -14.55
N GLN A 218 78.10 90.90 -13.67
CA GLN A 218 78.82 91.86 -12.84
C GLN A 218 79.88 92.57 -13.63
N GLY A 219 79.87 93.86 -13.53
CA GLY A 219 81.03 94.67 -13.78
C GLY A 219 81.00 95.53 -15.10
N LYS A 220 80.67 96.75 -14.94
CA LYS A 220 81.62 97.86 -15.09
C LYS A 220 80.88 99.14 -14.73
N ALA A 221 81.56 99.89 -13.96
CA ALA A 221 81.34 101.24 -13.64
C ALA A 221 81.22 102.11 -14.83
#